data_1cac90bb583eb2e7adafdea7b15dbc6f
#
_entry.id   1cac90bb583eb2e7adafdea7b15dbc6f
#
_cell.length_a   1.000
_cell.length_b   1.000
_cell.length_c   1.000
_cell.angle_alpha   90.00
_cell.angle_beta   90.00
_cell.angle_gamma   90.00
#
_symmetry.space_group_name_H-M   'P 1'
#
loop_
_entity.id
_entity.type
_entity.pdbx_description
1 polymer ?
#
loop_
_entity_poly.entity_id
_entity_poly.type
_entity_poly.pdbx_seq_one_letter_code
_entity_poly.pdbx_strand_id
1 'polypeptide(L)'
;MPRIYLDYNATTPLDPVVLEEVINVLKNFQGNPSSVYEEGRAARILIEDSRDFVKSFLDAGGEGEIVFTSSGSESINLAIIGAVYAYKRLNKNKTPHIITSQVEHHAVLNTFKFLETQGVEASYIGINEFGELIINDLISSIKENTILVSVMGANNETGTVFPLKQILKAVKNAKDNILFHSDLVQIIGKSGFSLKDIPLDLCSFSGHKFYALKGCGALYIKKGVKIDPVIYGGHQERGLRAGTENTAGIVSIAKGLGVFKNGMDDELKRISVFGGIFLDKLFSAIEGIKLNGHPVNRLKNTVNVSFDGVKAESLLFNLDLYGISASAGSACNAGAISLSHVLRAHGYDIKRIESAIRFSIGRFTTMDDIDYAISAIKKGVLKLRANPL
;
A
#
# COMPACT_ATOMS: atom_id res chain seq x y z
N MET A 1 24.22 18.81 -7.33
CA MET A 1 22.83 19.28 -7.18
C MET A 1 22.13 18.38 -6.16
N PRO A 2 21.22 18.89 -5.33
CA PRO A 2 20.43 18.03 -4.45
C PRO A 2 19.64 17.03 -5.32
N ARG A 3 19.48 15.80 -4.82
CA ARG A 3 18.70 14.77 -5.53
C ARG A 3 17.21 15.05 -5.39
N ILE A 4 16.47 14.88 -6.49
CA ILE A 4 15.02 14.98 -6.54
C ILE A 4 14.41 13.59 -6.38
N TYR A 5 13.60 13.42 -5.36
CA TYR A 5 12.97 12.15 -5.04
C TYR A 5 11.53 12.11 -5.54
N LEU A 6 11.26 11.32 -6.58
CA LEU A 6 9.95 11.12 -7.18
C LEU A 6 9.49 9.66 -7.09
N ASP A 7 9.81 8.97 -5.99
CA ASP A 7 9.43 7.56 -5.77
C ASP A 7 8.75 7.34 -4.40
N TYR A 8 7.86 8.26 -3.99
CA TYR A 8 7.12 8.21 -2.72
C TYR A 8 6.19 7.00 -2.58
N ASN A 9 5.83 6.33 -3.67
CA ASN A 9 5.07 5.08 -3.60
C ASN A 9 5.94 3.88 -3.19
N ALA A 10 7.25 3.91 -3.44
CA ALA A 10 8.16 2.87 -2.97
C ALA A 10 8.42 3.01 -1.46
N THR A 11 8.79 4.19 -1.01
CA THR A 11 8.97 4.56 0.40
C THR A 11 8.95 6.07 0.53
N THR A 12 8.64 6.60 1.72
CA THR A 12 8.75 8.03 1.98
C THR A 12 10.00 8.32 2.82
N PRO A 13 10.61 9.53 2.71
CA PRO A 13 11.52 10.02 3.74
C PRO A 13 10.84 10.02 5.10
N LEU A 14 11.61 9.88 6.17
CA LEU A 14 11.08 10.02 7.52
C LEU A 14 10.77 11.50 7.80
N ASP A 15 9.58 11.77 8.35
CA ASP A 15 9.20 13.13 8.73
C ASP A 15 10.08 13.61 9.90
N PRO A 16 10.61 14.86 9.88
CA PRO A 16 11.43 15.37 10.96
C PRO A 16 10.75 15.32 12.34
N VAL A 17 9.45 15.60 12.42
CA VAL A 17 8.68 15.55 13.68
C VAL A 17 8.55 14.09 14.17
N VAL A 18 8.41 13.14 13.24
CA VAL A 18 8.40 11.70 13.57
C VAL A 18 9.80 11.23 14.01
N LEU A 19 10.86 11.71 13.35
CA LEU A 19 12.24 11.39 13.73
C LEU A 19 12.55 11.83 15.15
N GLU A 20 12.18 13.06 15.52
CA GLU A 20 12.37 13.60 16.85
C GLU A 20 11.69 12.73 17.92
N GLU A 21 10.44 12.33 17.69
CA GLU A 21 9.70 11.44 18.60
C GLU A 21 10.36 10.06 18.72
N VAL A 22 10.79 9.49 17.60
CA VAL A 22 11.52 8.20 17.59
C VAL A 22 12.80 8.28 18.40
N ILE A 23 13.57 9.37 18.27
CA ILE A 23 14.80 9.59 19.05
C ILE A 23 14.46 9.69 20.56
N ASN A 24 13.38 10.41 20.91
CA ASN A 24 12.90 10.49 22.28
C ASN A 24 12.57 9.10 22.85
N VAL A 25 11.82 8.30 22.12
CA VAL A 25 11.46 6.94 22.55
C VAL A 25 12.71 6.06 22.75
N LEU A 26 13.64 6.07 21.78
CA LEU A 26 14.87 5.26 21.86
C LEU A 26 15.78 5.65 23.03
N LYS A 27 15.79 6.92 23.44
CA LYS A 27 16.61 7.40 24.55
C LYS A 27 16.00 7.16 25.92
N ASN A 28 14.68 7.21 26.04
CA ASN A 28 14.00 7.32 27.34
C ASN A 28 13.11 6.10 27.68
N PHE A 29 12.81 5.20 26.73
CA PHE A 29 11.87 4.09 26.90
C PHE A 29 12.48 2.74 26.50
N GLN A 30 13.47 2.29 27.26
CA GLN A 30 14.21 1.04 27.00
C GLN A 30 13.54 -0.22 27.57
N GLY A 31 12.48 -0.08 28.36
CA GLY A 31 11.81 -1.19 29.04
C GLY A 31 11.13 -2.16 28.09
N ASN A 32 11.18 -3.47 28.44
CA ASN A 32 10.36 -4.45 27.75
C ASN A 32 8.89 -4.24 28.12
N PRO A 33 7.97 -4.02 27.17
CA PRO A 33 6.55 -3.74 27.45
C PRO A 33 5.83 -4.86 28.20
N SER A 34 6.36 -6.08 28.19
CA SER A 34 5.81 -7.21 28.95
C SER A 34 6.24 -7.25 30.43
N SER A 35 7.17 -6.37 30.84
CA SER A 35 7.71 -6.36 32.21
C SER A 35 6.86 -5.55 33.16
N VAL A 36 6.83 -5.96 34.44
CA VAL A 36 5.98 -5.34 35.48
C VAL A 36 6.62 -4.13 36.16
N TYR A 37 7.91 -3.87 35.95
CA TYR A 37 8.61 -2.71 36.50
C TYR A 37 8.28 -1.42 35.72
N GLU A 38 8.71 -0.27 36.27
CA GLU A 38 8.30 1.06 35.79
C GLU A 38 8.60 1.30 34.32
N GLU A 39 9.81 0.99 33.85
CA GLU A 39 10.23 1.20 32.47
C GLU A 39 9.42 0.33 31.48
N GLY A 40 9.07 -0.91 31.89
CA GLY A 40 8.22 -1.80 31.10
C GLY A 40 6.79 -1.23 30.99
N ARG A 41 6.22 -0.78 32.11
CA ARG A 41 4.90 -0.13 32.12
C ARG A 41 4.87 1.15 31.26
N ALA A 42 5.92 1.98 31.35
CA ALA A 42 6.04 3.19 30.53
C ALA A 42 6.05 2.88 29.02
N ALA A 43 6.85 1.87 28.60
CA ALA A 43 6.86 1.43 27.21
C ALA A 43 5.50 0.86 26.79
N ARG A 44 4.81 0.13 27.67
CA ARG A 44 3.45 -0.39 27.41
C ARG A 44 2.44 0.72 27.22
N ILE A 45 2.46 1.78 28.01
CA ILE A 45 1.57 2.92 27.89
C ILE A 45 1.73 3.55 26.51
N LEU A 46 2.97 3.80 26.05
CA LEU A 46 3.22 4.35 24.72
C LEU A 46 2.62 3.49 23.58
N ILE A 47 2.69 2.18 23.71
CA ILE A 47 2.11 1.25 22.73
C ILE A 47 0.58 1.37 22.73
N GLU A 48 -0.06 1.33 23.90
CA GLU A 48 -1.52 1.39 23.97
C GLU A 48 -2.06 2.77 23.55
N ASP A 49 -1.40 3.89 23.94
CA ASP A 49 -1.76 5.24 23.48
C ASP A 49 -1.66 5.33 21.94
N SER A 50 -0.59 4.75 21.36
CA SER A 50 -0.42 4.69 19.90
C SER A 50 -1.51 3.86 19.25
N ARG A 51 -1.90 2.74 19.85
CA ARG A 51 -2.98 1.86 19.38
C ARG A 51 -4.32 2.58 19.38
N ASP A 52 -4.64 3.27 20.46
CA ASP A 52 -5.89 4.03 20.58
C ASP A 52 -5.94 5.20 19.60
N PHE A 53 -4.79 5.88 19.39
CA PHE A 53 -4.69 6.91 18.37
C PHE A 53 -4.96 6.36 16.97
N VAL A 54 -4.36 5.22 16.60
CA VAL A 54 -4.57 4.58 15.30
C VAL A 54 -6.02 4.17 15.10
N LYS A 55 -6.68 3.59 16.13
CA LYS A 55 -8.12 3.30 16.11
C LYS A 55 -8.95 4.55 15.85
N SER A 56 -8.66 5.63 16.57
CA SER A 56 -9.34 6.92 16.39
C SER A 56 -9.11 7.50 15.00
N PHE A 57 -7.91 7.41 14.47
CA PHE A 57 -7.58 7.88 13.12
C PHE A 57 -8.37 7.16 12.03
N LEU A 58 -8.60 5.85 12.20
CA LEU A 58 -9.37 5.03 11.28
C LEU A 58 -10.89 5.13 11.47
N ASP A 59 -11.38 5.92 12.44
CA ASP A 59 -12.79 5.97 12.85
C ASP A 59 -13.35 4.58 13.18
N ALA A 60 -12.57 3.76 13.88
CA ALA A 60 -12.94 2.37 14.20
C ALA A 60 -14.06 2.25 15.26
N GLY A 61 -14.56 3.36 15.81
CA GLY A 61 -15.73 3.43 16.70
C GLY A 61 -15.63 2.65 18.02
N GLY A 62 -14.43 2.33 18.49
CA GLY A 62 -14.20 1.46 19.65
C GLY A 62 -14.45 -0.04 19.36
N GLU A 63 -14.89 -0.40 18.16
CA GLU A 63 -15.18 -1.76 17.72
C GLU A 63 -14.06 -2.33 16.84
N GLY A 64 -13.09 -2.95 17.42
CA GLY A 64 -12.02 -3.59 16.66
C GLY A 64 -10.67 -3.47 17.36
N GLU A 65 -9.69 -4.10 16.75
CA GLU A 65 -8.35 -4.21 17.30
C GLU A 65 -7.32 -3.77 16.26
N ILE A 66 -6.26 -3.12 16.72
CA ILE A 66 -5.05 -2.90 15.92
C ILE A 66 -4.00 -3.90 16.39
N VAL A 67 -3.39 -4.62 15.48
CA VAL A 67 -2.23 -5.50 15.72
C VAL A 67 -1.05 -4.89 15.00
N PHE A 68 -0.01 -4.54 15.72
CA PHE A 68 1.22 -4.03 15.14
C PHE A 68 2.10 -5.16 14.61
N THR A 69 2.70 -4.93 13.45
CA THR A 69 3.52 -5.89 12.71
C THR A 69 4.82 -5.22 12.25
N SER A 70 5.72 -5.97 11.61
CA SER A 70 6.96 -5.43 11.08
C SER A 70 6.80 -4.77 9.70
N SER A 71 5.69 -4.96 9.00
CA SER A 71 5.49 -4.42 7.65
C SER A 71 4.05 -4.59 7.17
N GLY A 72 3.68 -3.90 6.08
CA GLY A 72 2.42 -4.15 5.38
C GLY A 72 2.32 -5.59 4.88
N SER A 73 3.42 -6.20 4.42
CA SER A 73 3.43 -7.60 3.98
C SER A 73 3.11 -8.57 5.12
N GLU A 74 3.66 -8.35 6.32
CA GLU A 74 3.31 -9.16 7.49
C GLU A 74 1.83 -8.96 7.87
N SER A 75 1.34 -7.72 7.87
CA SER A 75 -0.08 -7.43 8.14
C SER A 75 -1.02 -8.15 7.17
N ILE A 76 -0.70 -8.13 5.86
CA ILE A 76 -1.45 -8.83 4.80
C ILE A 76 -1.43 -10.35 5.04
N ASN A 77 -0.24 -10.92 5.31
CA ASN A 77 -0.12 -12.35 5.58
C ASN A 77 -0.93 -12.76 6.83
N LEU A 78 -0.83 -11.97 7.91
CA LEU A 78 -1.60 -12.22 9.13
C LEU A 78 -3.11 -12.16 8.87
N ALA A 79 -3.58 -11.19 8.09
CA ALA A 79 -4.99 -11.07 7.72
C ALA A 79 -5.48 -12.28 6.93
N ILE A 80 -4.79 -12.62 5.84
CA ILE A 80 -5.25 -13.61 4.87
C ILE A 80 -5.01 -15.04 5.39
N ILE A 81 -3.77 -15.35 5.79
CA ILE A 81 -3.42 -16.70 6.31
C ILE A 81 -4.15 -16.94 7.62
N GLY A 82 -4.17 -15.94 8.52
CA GLY A 82 -4.86 -16.04 9.80
C GLY A 82 -6.36 -16.31 9.66
N ALA A 83 -7.04 -15.67 8.70
CA ALA A 83 -8.45 -15.93 8.40
C ALA A 83 -8.67 -17.36 7.89
N VAL A 84 -7.82 -17.83 6.96
CA VAL A 84 -7.88 -19.19 6.42
C VAL A 84 -7.61 -20.23 7.50
N TYR A 85 -6.62 -20.03 8.36
CA TYR A 85 -6.29 -20.98 9.44
C TYR A 85 -7.42 -21.05 10.47
N ALA A 86 -7.97 -19.91 10.89
CA ALA A 86 -9.12 -19.88 11.79
C ALA A 86 -10.32 -20.60 11.18
N TYR A 87 -10.60 -20.40 9.88
CA TYR A 87 -11.66 -21.12 9.20
C TYR A 87 -11.43 -22.64 9.18
N LYS A 88 -10.24 -23.10 8.77
CA LYS A 88 -9.89 -24.54 8.72
C LYS A 88 -9.97 -25.17 10.11
N ARG A 89 -9.52 -24.48 11.16
CA ARG A 89 -9.59 -24.95 12.55
C ARG A 89 -11.04 -25.15 13.00
N LEU A 90 -11.94 -24.22 12.61
CA LEU A 90 -13.36 -24.25 13.02
C LEU A 90 -14.22 -25.17 12.13
N ASN A 91 -13.78 -25.44 10.89
CA ASN A 91 -14.56 -26.16 9.87
C ASN A 91 -13.72 -27.31 9.29
N LYS A 92 -13.45 -28.31 10.11
CA LYS A 92 -12.69 -29.51 9.69
C LYS A 92 -13.31 -30.13 8.44
N ASN A 93 -12.49 -30.52 7.48
CA ASN A 93 -12.87 -31.15 6.20
C ASN A 93 -13.60 -30.24 5.20
N LYS A 94 -13.62 -28.91 5.39
CA LYS A 94 -14.13 -27.96 4.40
C LYS A 94 -12.96 -27.25 3.72
N THR A 95 -12.93 -27.25 2.40
CA THR A 95 -11.97 -26.48 1.59
C THR A 95 -12.43 -25.03 1.52
N PRO A 96 -11.67 -24.06 2.02
CA PRO A 96 -12.03 -22.64 1.88
C PRO A 96 -11.74 -22.15 0.46
N HIS A 97 -12.54 -21.19 -0.01
CA HIS A 97 -12.30 -20.43 -1.21
C HIS A 97 -12.05 -18.95 -0.86
N ILE A 98 -11.08 -18.33 -1.52
CA ILE A 98 -10.69 -16.94 -1.35
C ILE A 98 -10.62 -16.22 -2.69
N ILE A 99 -10.93 -14.93 -2.71
CA ILE A 99 -10.99 -14.12 -3.95
C ILE A 99 -10.11 -12.88 -3.80
N THR A 100 -9.37 -12.54 -4.85
CA THR A 100 -8.57 -11.31 -4.95
C THR A 100 -8.55 -10.75 -6.36
N SER A 101 -7.94 -9.57 -6.56
CA SER A 101 -7.73 -9.03 -7.91
C SER A 101 -6.40 -9.49 -8.52
N GLN A 102 -6.32 -9.45 -9.86
CA GLN A 102 -5.07 -9.78 -10.57
C GLN A 102 -3.97 -8.71 -10.41
N VAL A 103 -4.31 -7.53 -9.89
CA VAL A 103 -3.42 -6.37 -9.82
C VAL A 103 -2.98 -6.00 -8.40
N GLU A 104 -3.19 -6.92 -7.46
CA GLU A 104 -2.75 -6.76 -6.07
C GLU A 104 -1.22 -6.66 -5.95
N HIS A 105 -0.78 -6.12 -4.83
CA HIS A 105 0.64 -6.20 -4.46
C HIS A 105 1.07 -7.67 -4.30
N HIS A 106 2.34 -7.97 -4.60
CA HIS A 106 2.89 -9.33 -4.48
C HIS A 106 2.71 -9.95 -3.09
N ALA A 107 2.59 -9.15 -2.02
CA ALA A 107 2.28 -9.65 -0.69
C ALA A 107 0.91 -10.34 -0.61
N VAL A 108 -0.09 -9.90 -1.39
CA VAL A 108 -1.38 -10.57 -1.52
C VAL A 108 -1.27 -11.75 -2.49
N LEU A 109 -0.79 -11.51 -3.72
CA LEU A 109 -0.74 -12.54 -4.78
C LEU A 109 0.08 -13.76 -4.37
N ASN A 110 1.26 -13.56 -3.76
CA ASN A 110 2.11 -14.68 -3.35
C ASN A 110 1.54 -15.40 -2.12
N THR A 111 0.82 -14.70 -1.23
CA THR A 111 0.09 -15.33 -0.12
C THR A 111 -1.04 -16.22 -0.64
N PHE A 112 -1.78 -15.77 -1.65
CA PHE A 112 -2.81 -16.59 -2.31
C PHE A 112 -2.21 -17.82 -2.95
N LYS A 113 -1.14 -17.67 -3.75
CA LYS A 113 -0.42 -18.80 -4.38
C LYS A 113 0.11 -19.79 -3.32
N PHE A 114 0.65 -19.30 -2.21
CA PHE A 114 1.05 -20.16 -1.11
C PHE A 114 -0.13 -20.95 -0.55
N LEU A 115 -1.27 -20.31 -0.31
CA LEU A 115 -2.46 -20.98 0.20
C LEU A 115 -3.05 -22.00 -0.78
N GLU A 116 -2.94 -21.77 -2.09
CA GLU A 116 -3.29 -22.78 -3.12
C GLU A 116 -2.48 -24.07 -2.93
N THR A 117 -1.17 -23.98 -2.61
CA THR A 117 -0.34 -25.15 -2.28
C THR A 117 -0.78 -25.86 -0.99
N GLN A 118 -1.57 -25.18 -0.15
CA GLN A 118 -2.16 -25.75 1.08
C GLN A 118 -3.61 -26.22 0.89
N GLY A 119 -4.05 -26.38 -0.37
CA GLY A 119 -5.38 -26.89 -0.72
C GLY A 119 -6.50 -25.86 -0.49
N VAL A 120 -6.21 -24.56 -0.60
CA VAL A 120 -7.22 -23.48 -0.63
C VAL A 120 -7.58 -23.20 -2.08
N GLU A 121 -8.86 -23.06 -2.40
CA GLU A 121 -9.28 -22.58 -3.71
C GLU A 121 -9.12 -21.07 -3.81
N ALA A 122 -8.61 -20.55 -4.94
CA ALA A 122 -8.46 -19.12 -5.17
C ALA A 122 -9.07 -18.68 -6.49
N SER A 123 -9.63 -17.47 -6.52
CA SER A 123 -10.06 -16.77 -7.75
C SER A 123 -9.39 -15.42 -7.84
N TYR A 124 -8.92 -15.07 -9.05
CA TYR A 124 -8.22 -13.83 -9.35
C TYR A 124 -9.05 -13.03 -10.36
N ILE A 125 -9.66 -11.96 -9.91
CA ILE A 125 -10.60 -11.17 -10.69
C ILE A 125 -9.85 -10.17 -11.59
N GLY A 126 -10.28 -10.09 -12.84
CA GLY A 126 -9.74 -9.16 -13.83
C GLY A 126 -10.12 -7.71 -13.56
N ILE A 127 -9.48 -6.84 -14.32
CA ILE A 127 -9.76 -5.39 -14.36
C ILE A 127 -10.14 -4.99 -15.79
N ASN A 128 -10.81 -3.84 -15.92
CA ASN A 128 -11.04 -3.21 -17.21
C ASN A 128 -9.79 -2.42 -17.69
N GLU A 129 -9.86 -1.82 -18.85
CA GLU A 129 -8.80 -0.99 -19.46
C GLU A 129 -8.35 0.20 -18.60
N PHE A 130 -9.19 0.67 -17.68
CA PHE A 130 -8.89 1.75 -16.72
C PHE A 130 -8.27 1.25 -15.42
N GLY A 131 -8.17 -0.07 -15.23
CA GLY A 131 -7.66 -0.67 -14.01
C GLY A 131 -8.71 -0.83 -12.90
N GLU A 132 -9.99 -0.70 -13.22
CA GLU A 132 -11.08 -0.90 -12.26
C GLU A 132 -11.46 -2.38 -12.19
N LEU A 133 -11.75 -2.86 -10.99
CA LEU A 133 -12.18 -4.24 -10.76
C LEU A 133 -13.52 -4.51 -11.46
N ILE A 134 -13.63 -5.63 -12.16
CA ILE A 134 -14.89 -6.07 -12.78
C ILE A 134 -15.78 -6.68 -11.70
N ILE A 135 -16.65 -5.86 -11.09
CA ILE A 135 -17.46 -6.26 -9.92
C ILE A 135 -18.39 -7.43 -10.25
N ASN A 136 -18.94 -7.50 -11.48
CA ASN A 136 -19.81 -8.62 -11.86
C ASN A 136 -19.05 -9.95 -11.86
N ASP A 137 -17.78 -9.97 -12.32
CA ASP A 137 -16.94 -11.16 -12.31
C ASP A 137 -16.59 -11.57 -10.87
N LEU A 138 -16.34 -10.58 -9.98
CA LEU A 138 -16.14 -10.83 -8.56
C LEU A 138 -17.38 -11.56 -7.97
N ILE A 139 -18.57 -11.03 -8.21
CA ILE A 139 -19.81 -11.60 -7.64
C ILE A 139 -20.09 -12.99 -8.20
N SER A 140 -19.91 -13.20 -9.51
CA SER A 140 -20.10 -14.52 -10.14
C SER A 140 -19.06 -15.57 -9.69
N SER A 141 -17.92 -15.13 -9.16
CA SER A 141 -16.88 -16.00 -8.62
C SER A 141 -17.13 -16.41 -7.15
N ILE A 142 -18.14 -15.84 -6.49
CA ILE A 142 -18.50 -16.21 -5.11
C ILE A 142 -19.12 -17.60 -5.08
N LYS A 143 -18.54 -18.50 -4.28
CA LYS A 143 -19.00 -19.87 -4.06
C LYS A 143 -19.55 -20.03 -2.64
N GLU A 144 -20.21 -21.16 -2.40
CA GLU A 144 -20.70 -21.52 -1.05
C GLU A 144 -19.57 -21.52 0.00
N ASN A 145 -18.40 -22.02 -0.39
CA ASN A 145 -17.19 -22.08 0.44
C ASN A 145 -16.32 -20.83 0.40
N THR A 146 -16.75 -19.72 -0.21
CA THR A 146 -16.02 -18.44 -0.17
C THR A 146 -16.03 -17.84 1.22
N ILE A 147 -14.85 -17.57 1.77
CA ILE A 147 -14.66 -17.07 3.14
C ILE A 147 -14.04 -15.68 3.21
N LEU A 148 -13.28 -15.29 2.19
CA LEU A 148 -12.52 -14.04 2.17
C LEU A 148 -12.48 -13.45 0.77
N VAL A 149 -12.68 -12.14 0.70
CA VAL A 149 -12.35 -11.29 -0.44
C VAL A 149 -11.29 -10.30 -0.01
N SER A 150 -10.19 -10.20 -0.78
CA SER A 150 -9.10 -9.26 -0.53
C SER A 150 -8.89 -8.37 -1.75
N VAL A 151 -9.13 -7.06 -1.61
CA VAL A 151 -8.98 -6.07 -2.68
C VAL A 151 -8.27 -4.84 -2.15
N MET A 152 -7.22 -4.37 -2.84
CA MET A 152 -6.47 -3.18 -2.46
C MET A 152 -7.29 -1.90 -2.56
N GLY A 153 -6.96 -0.88 -1.75
CA GLY A 153 -7.62 0.41 -1.83
C GLY A 153 -7.17 1.25 -3.01
N ALA A 154 -5.88 1.20 -3.35
CA ALA A 154 -5.32 1.85 -4.53
C ALA A 154 -4.11 1.10 -5.05
N ASN A 155 -3.94 1.08 -6.38
CA ASN A 155 -2.82 0.41 -7.00
C ASN A 155 -1.53 1.23 -6.86
N ASN A 156 -0.46 0.60 -6.43
CA ASN A 156 0.84 1.24 -6.17
C ASN A 156 1.61 1.62 -7.44
N GLU A 157 1.26 1.05 -8.60
CA GLU A 157 1.91 1.34 -9.87
C GLU A 157 1.17 2.42 -10.66
N THR A 158 -0.13 2.26 -10.88
CA THR A 158 -0.95 3.17 -11.68
C THR A 158 -1.63 4.28 -10.88
N GLY A 159 -1.74 4.09 -9.57
CA GLY A 159 -2.49 4.96 -8.69
C GLY A 159 -4.00 4.78 -8.74
N THR A 160 -4.55 3.92 -9.62
CA THR A 160 -6.00 3.68 -9.73
C THR A 160 -6.59 3.37 -8.35
N VAL A 161 -7.65 4.09 -7.96
CA VAL A 161 -8.36 3.91 -6.69
C VAL A 161 -9.55 2.99 -6.90
N PHE A 162 -9.64 1.96 -6.06
CA PHE A 162 -10.75 1.00 -6.10
C PHE A 162 -11.95 1.51 -5.32
N PRO A 163 -13.18 1.38 -5.83
CA PRO A 163 -14.39 1.83 -5.15
C PRO A 163 -14.79 0.86 -4.02
N LEU A 164 -13.97 0.78 -2.96
CA LEU A 164 -14.09 -0.21 -1.89
C LEU A 164 -15.50 -0.27 -1.28
N LYS A 165 -16.18 0.88 -1.11
CA LYS A 165 -17.54 0.92 -0.56
C LYS A 165 -18.54 0.17 -1.43
N GLN A 166 -18.42 0.32 -2.76
CA GLN A 166 -19.29 -0.37 -3.72
C GLN A 166 -18.97 -1.87 -3.76
N ILE A 167 -17.69 -2.22 -3.80
CA ILE A 167 -17.22 -3.61 -3.84
C ILE A 167 -17.65 -4.34 -2.55
N LEU A 168 -17.40 -3.76 -1.38
CA LEU A 168 -17.82 -4.30 -0.09
C LEU A 168 -19.33 -4.54 -0.04
N LYS A 169 -20.13 -3.54 -0.45
CA LYS A 169 -21.58 -3.66 -0.50
C LYS A 169 -22.03 -4.81 -1.42
N ALA A 170 -21.43 -4.92 -2.60
CA ALA A 170 -21.74 -6.00 -3.55
C ALA A 170 -21.42 -7.38 -2.96
N VAL A 171 -20.24 -7.55 -2.34
CA VAL A 171 -19.83 -8.80 -1.68
C VAL A 171 -20.77 -9.17 -0.54
N LYS A 172 -21.10 -8.21 0.35
CA LYS A 172 -21.97 -8.46 1.50
C LYS A 172 -23.41 -8.74 1.09
N ASN A 173 -23.89 -8.13 0.02
CA ASN A 173 -25.22 -8.46 -0.54
C ASN A 173 -25.26 -9.87 -1.14
N ALA A 174 -24.18 -10.33 -1.77
CA ALA A 174 -24.11 -11.67 -2.33
C ALA A 174 -23.99 -12.74 -1.22
N LYS A 175 -23.18 -12.45 -0.18
CA LYS A 175 -22.96 -13.34 0.97
C LYS A 175 -22.37 -12.57 2.14
N ASP A 176 -23.18 -12.26 3.16
CA ASP A 176 -22.82 -11.37 4.26
C ASP A 176 -21.66 -11.86 5.15
N ASN A 177 -21.50 -13.17 5.31
CA ASN A 177 -20.48 -13.76 6.18
C ASN A 177 -19.09 -13.88 5.54
N ILE A 178 -18.87 -13.41 4.31
CA ILE A 178 -17.54 -13.32 3.71
C ILE A 178 -16.75 -12.21 4.40
N LEU A 179 -15.54 -12.52 4.87
CA LEU A 179 -14.62 -11.50 5.38
C LEU A 179 -14.12 -10.62 4.22
N PHE A 180 -14.05 -9.31 4.46
CA PHE A 180 -13.51 -8.38 3.48
C PHE A 180 -12.22 -7.75 4.02
N HIS A 181 -11.09 -8.08 3.39
CA HIS A 181 -9.79 -7.50 3.65
C HIS A 181 -9.45 -6.45 2.57
N SER A 182 -8.81 -5.36 2.98
CA SER A 182 -8.21 -4.42 2.04
C SER A 182 -6.76 -4.08 2.38
N ASP A 183 -5.89 -4.17 1.38
CA ASP A 183 -4.56 -3.56 1.43
C ASP A 183 -4.71 -2.03 1.26
N LEU A 184 -4.58 -1.30 2.36
CA LEU A 184 -4.66 0.15 2.40
C LEU A 184 -3.29 0.85 2.42
N VAL A 185 -2.21 0.15 2.11
CA VAL A 185 -0.84 0.66 2.15
C VAL A 185 -0.67 1.94 1.29
N GLN A 186 -1.41 2.06 0.20
CA GLN A 186 -1.37 3.26 -0.66
C GLN A 186 -2.50 4.26 -0.35
N ILE A 187 -3.41 3.96 0.57
CA ILE A 187 -4.51 4.84 0.96
C ILE A 187 -4.18 5.62 2.23
N ILE A 188 -3.77 4.91 3.28
CA ILE A 188 -3.49 5.52 4.59
C ILE A 188 -2.34 6.53 4.46
N GLY A 189 -2.59 7.78 4.89
CA GLY A 189 -1.65 8.88 4.77
C GLY A 189 -1.52 9.51 3.38
N LYS A 190 -2.40 9.14 2.42
CA LYS A 190 -2.43 9.69 1.04
C LYS A 190 -3.81 10.09 0.56
N SER A 191 -4.84 9.68 1.27
CA SER A 191 -6.23 10.10 1.02
C SER A 191 -7.02 10.03 2.33
N GLY A 192 -8.21 10.65 2.35
CA GLY A 192 -9.16 10.45 3.45
C GLY A 192 -9.68 9.01 3.44
N PHE A 193 -9.73 8.40 4.63
CA PHE A 193 -10.30 7.06 4.83
C PHE A 193 -10.94 6.98 6.20
N SER A 194 -12.11 6.33 6.28
CA SER A 194 -12.86 6.10 7.51
C SER A 194 -13.52 4.72 7.48
N LEU A 195 -13.31 3.93 8.52
CA LEU A 195 -14.02 2.66 8.72
C LEU A 195 -15.51 2.84 8.99
N LYS A 196 -15.93 4.04 9.43
CA LYS A 196 -17.36 4.36 9.56
C LYS A 196 -18.03 4.41 8.19
N ASP A 197 -17.35 4.89 7.16
CA ASP A 197 -17.87 4.98 5.80
C ASP A 197 -17.70 3.70 5.00
N ILE A 198 -16.59 2.96 5.25
CA ILE A 198 -16.23 1.72 4.58
C ILE A 198 -15.90 0.67 5.68
N PRO A 199 -16.92 -0.03 6.23
CA PRO A 199 -16.77 -0.91 7.39
C PRO A 199 -16.08 -2.24 7.03
N LEU A 200 -14.78 -2.17 6.73
CA LEU A 200 -13.96 -3.34 6.43
C LEU A 200 -13.89 -4.29 7.64
N ASP A 201 -13.76 -5.59 7.37
CA ASP A 201 -13.51 -6.59 8.41
C ASP A 201 -12.02 -6.64 8.80
N LEU A 202 -11.12 -6.42 7.81
CA LEU A 202 -9.67 -6.41 7.97
C LEU A 202 -9.06 -5.34 7.06
N CYS A 203 -8.08 -4.58 7.55
CA CYS A 203 -7.26 -3.75 6.65
C CYS A 203 -5.81 -3.63 7.11
N SER A 204 -4.90 -3.65 6.13
CA SER A 204 -3.46 -3.65 6.33
C SER A 204 -2.82 -2.36 5.84
N PHE A 205 -1.84 -1.82 6.58
CA PHE A 205 -1.07 -0.65 6.17
C PHE A 205 0.36 -0.67 6.73
N SER A 206 1.22 0.25 6.27
CA SER A 206 2.65 0.27 6.59
C SER A 206 3.17 1.68 6.81
N GLY A 207 3.88 1.88 7.92
CA GLY A 207 4.34 3.19 8.37
C GLY A 207 5.19 3.96 7.36
N HIS A 208 6.10 3.27 6.68
CA HIS A 208 7.00 3.92 5.71
C HIS A 208 6.33 4.48 4.45
N LYS A 209 5.04 4.33 4.28
CA LYS A 209 4.29 4.92 3.16
C LYS A 209 3.65 6.27 3.53
N PHE A 210 3.68 6.63 4.80
CA PHE A 210 3.19 7.90 5.33
C PHE A 210 4.17 8.54 6.32
N TYR A 211 5.46 8.55 5.93
CA TYR A 211 6.56 9.28 6.59
C TYR A 211 6.91 8.78 8.00
N ALA A 212 6.52 7.55 8.37
CA ALA A 212 6.95 6.86 9.56
C ALA A 212 8.13 5.90 9.27
N LEU A 213 8.61 5.18 10.30
CA LEU A 213 9.72 4.25 10.16
C LEU A 213 9.41 3.10 9.20
N LYS A 214 10.45 2.60 8.52
CA LYS A 214 10.47 1.27 7.94
C LYS A 214 10.50 0.23 9.05
N GLY A 215 10.09 -1.00 8.75
CA GLY A 215 10.10 -2.07 9.77
C GLY A 215 8.92 -1.99 10.75
N CYS A 216 7.84 -1.29 10.39
CA CYS A 216 6.59 -1.27 11.14
C CYS A 216 5.36 -1.19 10.22
N GLY A 217 4.33 -1.92 10.60
CA GLY A 217 3.04 -1.97 9.93
C GLY A 217 1.93 -2.22 10.95
N ALA A 218 0.69 -2.25 10.49
CA ALA A 218 -0.45 -2.57 11.32
C ALA A 218 -1.56 -3.27 10.55
N LEU A 219 -2.30 -4.10 11.26
CA LEU A 219 -3.53 -4.76 10.83
C LEU A 219 -4.67 -4.30 11.72
N TYR A 220 -5.73 -3.76 11.13
CA TYR A 220 -7.01 -3.60 11.79
C TYR A 220 -7.83 -4.87 11.65
N ILE A 221 -8.46 -5.29 12.76
CA ILE A 221 -9.34 -6.45 12.85
C ILE A 221 -10.65 -6.00 13.48
N LYS A 222 -11.75 -6.12 12.75
CA LYS A 222 -13.08 -5.80 13.25
C LYS A 222 -13.48 -6.72 14.39
N LYS A 223 -14.17 -6.20 15.39
CA LYS A 223 -14.70 -6.98 16.52
C LYS A 223 -15.49 -8.20 16.04
N GLY A 224 -15.18 -9.35 16.62
CA GLY A 224 -15.83 -10.63 16.27
C GLY A 224 -15.18 -11.40 15.12
N VAL A 225 -14.34 -10.77 14.31
CA VAL A 225 -13.55 -11.46 13.29
C VAL A 225 -12.53 -12.37 13.96
N LYS A 226 -12.47 -13.63 13.51
CA LYS A 226 -11.53 -14.63 14.02
C LYS A 226 -10.39 -14.83 13.03
N ILE A 227 -9.18 -14.62 13.49
CA ILE A 227 -7.96 -14.99 12.80
C ILE A 227 -7.02 -15.75 13.74
N ASP A 228 -6.20 -16.62 13.20
CA ASP A 228 -5.17 -17.33 13.95
C ASP A 228 -3.80 -16.64 13.72
N PRO A 229 -2.87 -16.73 14.67
CA PRO A 229 -1.53 -16.17 14.50
C PRO A 229 -0.77 -16.89 13.37
N VAL A 230 0.14 -16.15 12.72
CA VAL A 230 1.07 -16.69 11.72
C VAL A 230 2.49 -16.78 12.30
N ILE A 231 2.81 -15.92 13.25
CA ILE A 231 4.07 -15.96 14.02
C ILE A 231 3.74 -16.42 15.44
N TYR A 232 4.34 -17.55 15.86
CA TYR A 232 4.10 -18.17 17.15
C TYR A 232 5.19 -17.82 18.14
N GLY A 233 4.81 -17.67 19.44
CA GLY A 233 5.73 -17.35 20.54
C GLY A 233 4.99 -16.88 21.78
N GLY A 234 5.41 -15.75 22.35
CA GLY A 234 4.75 -15.14 23.51
C GLY A 234 3.37 -14.54 23.20
N HIS A 235 2.74 -13.94 24.22
CA HIS A 235 1.38 -13.40 24.13
C HIS A 235 1.33 -11.93 23.69
N GLN A 236 2.41 -11.39 23.09
CA GLN A 236 2.41 -10.02 22.55
C GLN A 236 1.29 -9.85 21.52
N GLU A 237 0.87 -8.60 21.31
CA GLU A 237 -0.24 -8.26 20.41
C GLU A 237 -1.45 -9.19 20.63
N ARG A 238 -1.78 -9.44 21.89
CA ARG A 238 -2.90 -10.31 22.31
C ARG A 238 -2.84 -11.75 21.77
N GLY A 239 -1.63 -12.25 21.57
CA GLY A 239 -1.37 -13.61 21.06
C GLY A 239 -1.51 -13.74 19.54
N LEU A 240 -1.79 -12.64 18.82
CA LEU A 240 -1.93 -12.64 17.37
C LEU A 240 -0.59 -12.43 16.65
N ARG A 241 0.38 -11.78 17.31
CA ARG A 241 1.71 -11.55 16.74
C ARG A 241 2.76 -11.61 17.86
N ALA A 242 3.46 -12.70 17.97
CA ALA A 242 4.47 -12.92 18.98
C ALA A 242 5.78 -12.16 18.70
N GLY A 243 6.55 -11.92 19.73
CA GLY A 243 7.83 -11.18 19.69
C GLY A 243 7.72 -9.81 20.31
N THR A 244 8.79 -9.38 20.99
CA THR A 244 8.86 -8.08 21.67
C THR A 244 8.45 -6.95 20.73
N GLU A 245 7.58 -6.08 21.19
CA GLU A 245 7.00 -5.01 20.43
C GLU A 245 8.05 -3.94 20.07
N ASN A 246 8.04 -3.47 18.83
CA ASN A 246 8.89 -2.37 18.36
C ASN A 246 8.28 -1.03 18.79
N THR A 247 8.50 -0.63 20.06
CA THR A 247 7.92 0.58 20.66
C THR A 247 8.16 1.81 19.79
N ALA A 248 9.40 2.03 19.31
CA ALA A 248 9.74 3.19 18.49
C ALA A 248 9.01 3.16 17.13
N GLY A 249 8.91 1.97 16.51
CA GLY A 249 8.17 1.79 15.26
C GLY A 249 6.66 2.03 15.43
N ILE A 250 6.09 1.55 16.52
CA ILE A 250 4.66 1.72 16.84
C ILE A 250 4.34 3.20 17.08
N VAL A 251 5.13 3.88 17.89
CA VAL A 251 4.98 5.32 18.14
C VAL A 251 5.17 6.11 16.85
N SER A 252 6.09 5.72 15.97
CA SER A 252 6.28 6.37 14.68
C SER A 252 5.05 6.29 13.77
N ILE A 253 4.30 5.18 13.81
CA ILE A 253 3.02 5.05 13.08
C ILE A 253 2.03 6.08 13.59
N ALA A 254 1.77 6.12 14.89
CA ALA A 254 0.81 7.05 15.48
C ALA A 254 1.21 8.52 15.22
N LYS A 255 2.51 8.86 15.38
CA LYS A 255 3.02 10.20 15.14
C LYS A 255 2.90 10.61 13.67
N GLY A 256 3.27 9.73 12.74
CA GLY A 256 3.15 9.98 11.29
C GLY A 256 1.71 10.22 10.84
N LEU A 257 0.75 9.43 11.37
CA LEU A 257 -0.68 9.63 11.14
C LEU A 257 -1.17 10.93 11.80
N GLY A 258 -0.65 11.30 12.97
CA GLY A 258 -0.96 12.56 13.64
C GLY A 258 -0.53 13.77 12.83
N VAL A 259 0.70 13.78 12.31
CA VAL A 259 1.19 14.83 11.41
C VAL A 259 0.31 14.93 10.16
N PHE A 260 -0.03 13.78 9.54
CA PHE A 260 -0.91 13.77 8.38
C PHE A 260 -2.30 14.33 8.72
N LYS A 261 -2.93 13.87 9.81
CA LYS A 261 -4.27 14.31 10.23
C LYS A 261 -4.34 15.84 10.41
N ASN A 262 -3.32 16.42 11.02
CA ASN A 262 -3.29 17.87 11.32
C ASN A 262 -3.14 18.75 10.08
N GLY A 263 -2.54 18.24 8.99
CA GLY A 263 -2.35 18.97 7.74
C GLY A 263 -3.03 18.34 6.52
N MET A 264 -3.96 17.39 6.73
CA MET A 264 -4.49 16.54 5.69
C MET A 264 -5.07 17.30 4.50
N ASP A 265 -5.95 18.26 4.74
CA ASP A 265 -6.65 18.95 3.66
C ASP A 265 -5.70 19.78 2.80
N ASP A 266 -4.77 20.50 3.42
CA ASP A 266 -3.76 21.30 2.73
C ASP A 266 -2.77 20.42 1.96
N GLU A 267 -2.30 19.31 2.58
CA GLU A 267 -1.39 18.37 1.93
C GLU A 267 -2.05 17.70 0.73
N LEU A 268 -3.26 17.18 0.87
CA LEU A 268 -4.00 16.53 -0.22
C LEU A 268 -4.29 17.51 -1.37
N LYS A 269 -4.69 18.73 -1.05
CA LYS A 269 -4.91 19.79 -2.05
C LYS A 269 -3.62 20.13 -2.78
N ARG A 270 -2.52 20.34 -2.07
CA ARG A 270 -1.21 20.65 -2.66
C ARG A 270 -0.73 19.52 -3.56
N ILE A 271 -0.79 18.27 -3.09
CA ILE A 271 -0.40 17.09 -3.86
C ILE A 271 -1.27 16.94 -5.12
N SER A 272 -2.57 17.22 -5.02
CA SER A 272 -3.47 17.18 -6.18
C SER A 272 -3.09 18.20 -7.24
N VAL A 273 -2.78 19.44 -6.84
CA VAL A 273 -2.33 20.50 -7.73
C VAL A 273 -0.98 20.12 -8.37
N PHE A 274 -0.01 19.70 -7.58
CA PHE A 274 1.33 19.33 -8.07
C PHE A 274 1.28 18.15 -9.03
N GLY A 275 0.49 17.12 -8.72
CA GLY A 275 0.30 15.97 -9.59
C GLY A 275 -0.35 16.32 -10.92
N GLY A 276 -1.33 17.23 -10.91
CA GLY A 276 -1.94 17.77 -12.13
C GLY A 276 -0.93 18.54 -12.98
N ILE A 277 -0.21 19.49 -12.37
CA ILE A 277 0.83 20.28 -13.06
C ILE A 277 1.93 19.37 -13.63
N PHE A 278 2.40 18.36 -12.87
CA PHE A 278 3.41 17.43 -13.35
C PHE A 278 2.93 16.69 -14.59
N LEU A 279 1.70 16.18 -14.57
CA LEU A 279 1.10 15.46 -15.69
C LEU A 279 0.95 16.37 -16.92
N ASP A 280 0.37 17.57 -16.76
CA ASP A 280 0.13 18.52 -17.84
C ASP A 280 1.46 18.97 -18.50
N LYS A 281 2.50 19.26 -17.68
CA LYS A 281 3.82 19.62 -18.18
C LYS A 281 4.50 18.46 -18.93
N LEU A 282 4.34 17.20 -18.47
CA LEU A 282 4.84 16.04 -19.18
C LEU A 282 4.23 15.91 -20.58
N PHE A 283 2.89 15.99 -20.66
CA PHE A 283 2.16 15.87 -21.93
C PHE A 283 2.45 17.03 -22.86
N SER A 284 2.66 18.24 -22.34
CA SER A 284 3.00 19.43 -23.16
C SER A 284 4.45 19.41 -23.65
N ALA A 285 5.37 18.80 -22.89
CA ALA A 285 6.81 18.85 -23.19
C ALA A 285 7.30 17.70 -24.04
N ILE A 286 6.61 16.57 -24.06
CA ILE A 286 7.09 15.31 -24.66
C ILE A 286 5.96 14.67 -25.47
N GLU A 287 6.18 14.50 -26.76
CA GLU A 287 5.27 13.77 -27.64
C GLU A 287 5.40 12.24 -27.45
N GLY A 288 4.38 11.48 -27.89
CA GLY A 288 4.41 10.01 -27.84
C GLY A 288 4.51 9.46 -26.41
N ILE A 289 3.74 10.02 -25.47
CA ILE A 289 3.57 9.47 -24.13
C ILE A 289 2.12 9.05 -23.90
N LYS A 290 1.93 8.04 -23.06
CA LYS A 290 0.61 7.51 -22.71
C LYS A 290 0.48 7.36 -21.21
N LEU A 291 -0.60 7.88 -20.64
CA LEU A 291 -0.95 7.64 -19.23
C LEU A 291 -1.39 6.19 -19.04
N ASN A 292 -0.90 5.54 -17.98
CA ASN A 292 -1.30 4.20 -17.57
C ASN A 292 -2.23 4.27 -16.35
N GLY A 293 -3.26 3.41 -16.34
CA GLY A 293 -4.28 3.39 -15.31
C GLY A 293 -5.43 4.37 -15.54
N HIS A 294 -6.24 4.59 -14.50
CA HIS A 294 -7.45 5.42 -14.61
C HIS A 294 -7.11 6.90 -14.79
N PRO A 295 -7.70 7.60 -15.78
CA PRO A 295 -7.37 9.01 -16.03
C PRO A 295 -7.85 9.96 -14.91
N VAL A 296 -8.92 9.62 -14.20
CA VAL A 296 -9.57 10.47 -13.20
C VAL A 296 -9.52 9.86 -11.80
N ASN A 297 -10.03 8.62 -11.61
CA ASN A 297 -10.13 7.95 -10.31
C ASN A 297 -8.79 7.35 -9.89
N ARG A 298 -7.84 8.22 -9.52
CA ARG A 298 -6.47 7.85 -9.15
C ARG A 298 -5.93 8.74 -8.04
N LEU A 299 -5.01 8.20 -7.27
CA LEU A 299 -4.20 8.98 -6.35
C LEU A 299 -3.42 10.03 -7.13
N LYS A 300 -3.60 11.29 -6.77
CA LYS A 300 -3.04 12.43 -7.52
C LYS A 300 -1.51 12.54 -7.39
N ASN A 301 -0.94 11.92 -6.37
CA ASN A 301 0.50 11.83 -6.17
C ASN A 301 1.21 10.87 -7.14
N THR A 302 0.49 10.01 -7.86
CA THR A 302 1.06 8.93 -8.68
C THR A 302 0.84 9.21 -10.16
N VAL A 303 1.90 9.21 -10.96
CA VAL A 303 1.88 9.37 -12.42
C VAL A 303 2.65 8.20 -13.03
N ASN A 304 1.95 7.30 -13.73
CA ASN A 304 2.55 6.22 -14.48
C ASN A 304 2.36 6.50 -15.98
N VAL A 305 3.46 6.66 -16.70
CA VAL A 305 3.44 6.99 -18.12
C VAL A 305 4.40 6.13 -18.91
N SER A 306 3.99 5.73 -20.10
CA SER A 306 4.83 5.03 -21.07
C SER A 306 5.36 6.01 -22.12
N PHE A 307 6.61 5.85 -22.53
CA PHE A 307 7.31 6.71 -23.46
C PHE A 307 7.59 5.95 -24.76
N ASP A 308 6.85 6.22 -25.83
CA ASP A 308 7.01 5.54 -27.11
C ASP A 308 8.46 5.67 -27.63
N GLY A 309 9.05 4.54 -28.02
CA GLY A 309 10.43 4.46 -28.53
C GLY A 309 11.53 4.55 -27.47
N VAL A 310 11.21 4.40 -26.18
CA VAL A 310 12.17 4.45 -25.07
C VAL A 310 12.01 3.25 -24.17
N LYS A 311 13.09 2.59 -23.78
CA LYS A 311 13.07 1.57 -22.71
C LYS A 311 13.13 2.25 -21.34
N ALA A 312 12.23 1.87 -20.45
CA ALA A 312 12.13 2.44 -19.09
C ALA A 312 13.46 2.34 -18.32
N GLU A 313 14.16 1.21 -18.42
CA GLU A 313 15.46 1.00 -17.78
C GLU A 313 16.49 2.04 -18.21
N SER A 314 16.63 2.26 -19.53
CA SER A 314 17.57 3.24 -20.08
C SER A 314 17.23 4.67 -19.64
N LEU A 315 15.91 4.99 -19.56
CA LEU A 315 15.49 6.31 -19.12
C LEU A 315 15.70 6.47 -17.61
N LEU A 316 15.42 5.46 -16.80
CA LEU A 316 15.68 5.49 -15.35
C LEU A 316 17.16 5.68 -15.04
N PHE A 317 18.04 5.00 -15.77
CA PHE A 317 19.48 5.20 -15.64
C PHE A 317 19.90 6.65 -15.97
N ASN A 318 19.37 7.23 -17.07
CA ASN A 318 19.64 8.63 -17.39
C ASN A 318 19.07 9.58 -16.33
N LEU A 319 17.88 9.31 -15.79
CA LEU A 319 17.27 10.11 -14.71
C LEU A 319 18.12 10.08 -13.44
N ASP A 320 18.64 8.91 -13.07
CA ASP A 320 19.54 8.78 -11.92
C ASP A 320 20.82 9.61 -12.09
N LEU A 321 21.42 9.63 -13.29
CA LEU A 321 22.54 10.51 -13.63
C LEU A 321 22.17 12.00 -13.54
N TYR A 322 20.92 12.37 -13.77
CA TYR A 322 20.41 13.73 -13.57
C TYR A 322 19.97 14.00 -12.12
N GLY A 323 20.19 13.06 -11.21
CA GLY A 323 19.84 13.21 -9.80
C GLY A 323 18.36 13.00 -9.49
N ILE A 324 17.59 12.33 -10.37
CA ILE A 324 16.15 12.07 -10.17
C ILE A 324 15.92 10.60 -9.88
N SER A 325 15.23 10.33 -8.77
CA SER A 325 14.79 8.99 -8.39
C SER A 325 13.35 8.75 -8.85
N ALA A 326 13.14 7.72 -9.67
CA ALA A 326 11.83 7.24 -10.14
C ALA A 326 11.86 5.72 -10.27
N SER A 327 10.74 5.06 -10.63
CA SER A 327 10.63 3.60 -10.65
C SER A 327 9.94 3.09 -11.91
N ALA A 328 10.34 1.90 -12.39
CA ALA A 328 9.60 1.17 -13.43
C ALA A 328 8.60 0.22 -12.73
N GLY A 329 7.45 0.72 -12.29
CA GLY A 329 6.34 -0.08 -11.76
C GLY A 329 6.70 -1.09 -10.66
N SER A 330 7.23 -2.25 -10.99
CA SER A 330 7.60 -3.32 -10.07
C SER A 330 9.04 -3.20 -9.56
N ALA A 331 9.33 -2.24 -8.69
CA ALA A 331 10.65 -2.06 -8.05
C ALA A 331 11.10 -3.24 -7.14
N CYS A 332 10.27 -4.27 -6.95
CA CYS A 332 10.53 -5.34 -5.98
C CYS A 332 11.36 -6.52 -6.51
N ASN A 333 11.74 -6.55 -7.79
CA ASN A 333 12.58 -7.61 -8.33
C ASN A 333 14.01 -7.11 -8.53
N ALA A 334 14.83 -7.17 -7.48
CA ALA A 334 16.25 -6.93 -7.57
C ALA A 334 16.88 -7.95 -8.56
N GLY A 335 17.24 -7.49 -9.75
CA GLY A 335 18.10 -8.22 -10.68
C GLY A 335 17.48 -8.85 -11.93
N ALA A 336 16.16 -8.85 -12.11
CA ALA A 336 15.52 -9.24 -13.38
C ALA A 336 14.28 -8.36 -13.62
N ILE A 337 14.26 -7.65 -14.75
CA ILE A 337 13.09 -6.84 -15.13
C ILE A 337 11.99 -7.80 -15.56
N SER A 338 11.13 -8.18 -14.62
CA SER A 338 9.87 -8.83 -14.99
C SER A 338 8.88 -7.75 -15.43
N LEU A 339 8.23 -7.96 -16.56
CA LEU A 339 7.16 -7.09 -17.03
C LEU A 339 6.09 -6.93 -15.94
N SER A 340 5.64 -5.71 -15.69
CA SER A 340 4.61 -5.42 -14.69
C SER A 340 3.36 -6.27 -14.95
N HIS A 341 2.99 -7.09 -13.95
CA HIS A 341 1.76 -7.87 -13.99
C HIS A 341 0.52 -6.94 -13.98
N VAL A 342 0.61 -5.78 -13.34
CA VAL A 342 -0.44 -4.77 -13.31
C VAL A 342 -0.69 -4.22 -14.73
N LEU A 343 0.35 -3.73 -15.41
CA LEU A 343 0.21 -3.18 -16.76
C LEU A 343 -0.17 -4.26 -17.78
N ARG A 344 0.24 -5.52 -17.56
CA ARG A 344 -0.20 -6.65 -18.36
C ARG A 344 -1.70 -6.93 -18.17
N ALA A 345 -2.20 -6.85 -16.94
CA ALA A 345 -3.61 -7.02 -16.65
C ALA A 345 -4.51 -5.95 -17.29
N HIS A 346 -3.97 -4.73 -17.54
CA HIS A 346 -4.64 -3.70 -18.35
C HIS A 346 -4.76 -4.06 -19.83
N GLY A 347 -4.14 -5.13 -20.31
CA GLY A 347 -4.12 -5.48 -21.72
C GLY A 347 -3.15 -4.65 -22.57
N TYR A 348 -2.22 -3.93 -21.95
CA TYR A 348 -1.24 -3.14 -22.69
C TYR A 348 -0.22 -4.04 -23.40
N ASP A 349 0.20 -3.62 -24.59
CA ASP A 349 1.24 -4.32 -25.34
C ASP A 349 2.61 -4.24 -24.63
N ILE A 350 3.50 -5.17 -25.00
CA ILE A 350 4.81 -5.31 -24.36
C ILE A 350 5.65 -4.02 -24.48
N LYS A 351 5.61 -3.32 -25.63
CA LYS A 351 6.38 -2.08 -25.84
C LYS A 351 5.92 -0.98 -24.90
N ARG A 352 4.60 -0.87 -24.69
CA ARG A 352 4.02 0.07 -23.73
C ARG A 352 4.44 -0.25 -22.30
N ILE A 353 4.45 -1.53 -21.91
CA ILE A 353 4.86 -1.97 -20.58
C ILE A 353 6.35 -1.73 -20.33
N GLU A 354 7.21 -2.07 -21.30
CA GLU A 354 8.67 -1.89 -21.22
C GLU A 354 9.11 -0.42 -21.18
N SER A 355 8.26 0.49 -21.64
CA SER A 355 8.52 1.93 -21.64
C SER A 355 7.88 2.68 -20.46
N ALA A 356 7.20 1.98 -19.55
CA ALA A 356 6.45 2.58 -18.47
C ALA A 356 7.34 3.00 -17.29
N ILE A 357 7.20 4.26 -16.86
CA ILE A 357 7.85 4.80 -15.65
C ILE A 357 6.78 5.36 -14.73
N ARG A 358 6.91 5.03 -13.45
CA ARG A 358 6.12 5.60 -12.38
C ARG A 358 6.89 6.73 -11.71
N PHE A 359 6.29 7.90 -11.66
CA PHE A 359 6.68 9.02 -10.81
C PHE A 359 5.68 9.13 -9.67
N SER A 360 6.16 9.36 -8.47
CA SER A 360 5.29 9.63 -7.33
C SER A 360 5.85 10.76 -6.48
N ILE A 361 5.04 11.82 -6.32
CA ILE A 361 5.36 13.01 -5.55
C ILE A 361 4.91 12.88 -4.11
N GLY A 362 5.44 13.71 -3.22
CA GLY A 362 5.10 13.65 -1.81
C GLY A 362 5.21 14.97 -1.09
N ARG A 363 5.21 14.90 0.25
CA ARG A 363 5.21 16.04 1.16
C ARG A 363 6.35 17.03 0.90
N PHE A 364 7.52 16.54 0.57
CA PHE A 364 8.70 17.39 0.41
C PHE A 364 9.01 17.77 -1.03
N THR A 365 8.18 17.35 -1.99
CA THR A 365 8.32 17.77 -3.40
C THR A 365 7.98 19.26 -3.55
N THR A 366 8.81 20.00 -4.28
CA THR A 366 8.65 21.43 -4.57
C THR A 366 8.28 21.64 -6.06
N MET A 367 7.86 22.87 -6.41
CA MET A 367 7.62 23.22 -7.83
C MET A 367 8.93 23.22 -8.65
N ASP A 368 10.03 23.67 -8.05
CA ASP A 368 11.35 23.67 -8.69
C ASP A 368 11.80 22.23 -8.99
N ASP A 369 11.50 21.27 -8.08
CA ASP A 369 11.75 19.85 -8.35
C ASP A 369 10.97 19.36 -9.56
N ILE A 370 9.70 19.75 -9.69
CA ILE A 370 8.84 19.40 -10.81
C ILE A 370 9.39 19.97 -12.11
N ASP A 371 9.74 21.25 -12.15
CA ASP A 371 10.24 21.93 -13.34
C ASP A 371 11.56 21.34 -13.82
N TYR A 372 12.48 21.10 -12.91
CA TYR A 372 13.73 20.43 -13.22
C TYR A 372 13.49 19.00 -13.73
N ALA A 373 12.63 18.24 -13.07
CA ALA A 373 12.34 16.86 -13.47
C ALA A 373 11.75 16.79 -14.88
N ILE A 374 10.80 17.66 -15.23
CA ILE A 374 10.23 17.73 -16.59
C ILE A 374 11.33 18.00 -17.64
N SER A 375 12.23 18.96 -17.37
CA SER A 375 13.34 19.29 -18.25
C SER A 375 14.29 18.10 -18.44
N ALA A 376 14.64 17.42 -17.36
CA ALA A 376 15.54 16.26 -17.38
C ALA A 376 14.90 15.04 -18.08
N ILE A 377 13.61 14.77 -17.84
CA ILE A 377 12.86 13.70 -18.50
C ILE A 377 12.83 13.95 -20.01
N LYS A 378 12.48 15.18 -20.44
CA LYS A 378 12.48 15.56 -21.86
C LYS A 378 13.86 15.31 -22.50
N LYS A 379 14.92 15.79 -21.85
CA LYS A 379 16.31 15.60 -22.32
C LYS A 379 16.67 14.13 -22.45
N GLY A 380 16.33 13.30 -21.45
CA GLY A 380 16.58 11.87 -21.46
C GLY A 380 15.84 11.14 -22.57
N VAL A 381 14.55 11.44 -22.77
CA VAL A 381 13.71 10.87 -23.82
C VAL A 381 14.25 11.22 -25.22
N LEU A 382 14.55 12.49 -25.47
CA LEU A 382 15.07 12.93 -26.76
C LEU A 382 16.41 12.27 -27.07
N LYS A 383 17.33 12.19 -26.09
CA LYS A 383 18.61 11.51 -26.22
C LYS A 383 18.48 10.04 -26.60
N LEU A 384 17.55 9.32 -25.95
CA LEU A 384 17.34 7.88 -26.20
C LEU A 384 16.62 7.63 -27.53
N ARG A 385 15.72 8.50 -27.96
CA ARG A 385 15.09 8.41 -29.29
C ARG A 385 16.04 8.71 -30.43
N ALA A 386 17.01 9.60 -30.22
CA ALA A 386 18.06 9.91 -31.22
C ALA A 386 19.07 8.76 -31.38
N ASN A 387 19.25 7.94 -30.34
CA ASN A 387 20.19 6.81 -30.34
C ASN A 387 19.48 5.56 -29.82
N PRO A 388 18.54 4.96 -30.59
CA PRO A 388 17.85 3.76 -30.19
C PRO A 388 18.84 2.60 -30.02
N LEU A 389 18.80 1.95 -28.82
CA LEU A 389 19.60 0.76 -28.50
C LEU A 389 18.92 -0.51 -29.03
#